data_53868799294051a94eeb7272ef4d2041
#
_entry.id   53868799294051a94eeb7272ef4d2041
#
_cell.length_a   1.000
_cell.length_b   1.000
_cell.length_c   1.000
_cell.angle_alpha   90.00
_cell.angle_beta   90.00
_cell.angle_gamma   90.00
#
_symmetry.space_group_name_H-M   'P 1'
#
loop_
_entity.id
_entity.type
_entity.pdbx_description
1 polymer ?
#
loop_
_entity_poly.entity_id
_entity_poly.type
_entity_poly.pdbx_seq_one_letter_code
_entity_poly.pdbx_strand_id
1 'polypeptide(L)'
;VAEPSEAEFQKAVITLAKLHGWRVMHTQPAQIRPGKWITPNTGNQGFPDLVLSHSYRGTIFVELKTNKGVVSETQWDWINSLEESGEEVHVWRPCHLEKISERLARKPNDN
;
A
#
# COMPACT_ATOMS: atom_id res chain seq x y z
N VAL A 1 7.77 12.01 -19.99
CA VAL A 1 7.65 10.64 -19.53
C VAL A 1 6.25 10.44 -18.95
N ALA A 2 5.56 9.43 -19.42
CA ALA A 2 4.23 9.12 -18.94
C ALA A 2 4.27 8.63 -17.49
N GLU A 3 3.29 9.03 -16.71
CA GLU A 3 3.15 8.51 -15.35
C GLU A 3 2.75 7.04 -15.41
N PRO A 4 3.21 6.22 -14.46
CA PRO A 4 2.81 4.82 -14.42
C PRO A 4 1.32 4.67 -14.09
N SER A 5 0.71 3.61 -14.58
CA SER A 5 -0.63 3.24 -14.14
C SER A 5 -0.58 2.79 -12.69
N GLU A 6 -1.75 2.69 -12.05
CA GLU A 6 -1.81 2.18 -10.67
C GLU A 6 -1.22 0.77 -10.58
N ALA A 7 -1.54 -0.10 -11.56
CA ALA A 7 -1.02 -1.46 -11.58
C ALA A 7 0.50 -1.51 -11.75
N GLU A 8 1.05 -0.66 -12.60
CA GLU A 8 2.50 -0.58 -12.80
C GLU A 8 3.20 -0.07 -11.55
N PHE A 9 2.64 0.95 -10.91
CA PHE A 9 3.16 1.50 -9.67
C PHE A 9 3.14 0.46 -8.54
N GLN A 10 2.02 -0.25 -8.40
CA GLN A 10 1.89 -1.30 -7.40
C GLN A 10 2.94 -2.39 -7.59
N LYS A 11 3.14 -2.85 -8.82
CA LYS A 11 4.15 -3.83 -9.14
C LYS A 11 5.55 -3.35 -8.74
N ALA A 12 5.85 -2.09 -9.04
CA ALA A 12 7.15 -1.50 -8.69
C ALA A 12 7.36 -1.45 -7.18
N VAL A 13 6.34 -1.03 -6.43
CA VAL A 13 6.43 -0.96 -4.96
C VAL A 13 6.61 -2.35 -4.36
N ILE A 14 5.84 -3.34 -4.82
CA ILE A 14 5.95 -4.72 -4.33
C ILE A 14 7.34 -5.28 -4.62
N THR A 15 7.85 -5.07 -5.83
CA THR A 15 9.19 -5.52 -6.21
C THR A 15 10.25 -4.91 -5.31
N LEU A 16 10.15 -3.61 -5.06
CA LEU A 16 11.11 -2.90 -4.21
C LEU A 16 11.02 -3.38 -2.75
N ALA A 17 9.82 -3.59 -2.24
CA ALA A 17 9.62 -4.09 -0.89
C ALA A 17 10.26 -5.48 -0.73
N LYS A 18 10.01 -6.38 -1.66
CA LYS A 18 10.59 -7.73 -1.63
C LYS A 18 12.11 -7.69 -1.74
N LEU A 19 12.66 -6.77 -2.53
CA LEU A 19 14.11 -6.60 -2.66
C LEU A 19 14.75 -6.29 -1.31
N HIS A 20 14.06 -5.55 -0.45
CA HIS A 20 14.54 -5.20 0.88
C HIS A 20 14.06 -6.16 1.98
N GLY A 21 13.52 -7.30 1.60
CA GLY A 21 13.19 -8.38 2.54
C GLY A 21 11.84 -8.25 3.23
N TRP A 22 10.98 -7.37 2.76
CA TRP A 22 9.62 -7.23 3.33
C TRP A 22 8.73 -8.39 2.91
N ARG A 23 7.88 -8.83 3.84
CA ARG A 23 6.74 -9.68 3.51
C ARG A 23 5.64 -8.78 3.00
N VAL A 24 4.94 -9.24 1.97
CA VAL A 24 3.91 -8.42 1.31
C VAL A 24 2.58 -9.16 1.33
N MET A 25 1.55 -8.52 1.87
CA MET A 25 0.17 -8.94 1.72
C MET A 25 -0.51 -7.92 0.81
N HIS A 26 -1.07 -8.39 -0.28
CA HIS A 26 -1.76 -7.58 -1.25
C HIS A 26 -3.21 -8.01 -1.35
N THR A 27 -4.14 -7.11 -1.07
CA THR A 27 -5.57 -7.37 -1.21
C THR A 27 -5.99 -6.96 -2.61
N GLN A 28 -6.58 -7.90 -3.33
CA GLN A 28 -6.94 -7.71 -4.73
C GLN A 28 -8.38 -8.13 -4.97
N PRO A 29 -9.21 -7.29 -5.62
CA PRO A 29 -10.53 -7.72 -6.04
C PRO A 29 -10.41 -8.90 -7.00
N ALA A 30 -11.29 -9.89 -6.84
CA ALA A 30 -11.33 -11.07 -7.71
C ALA A 30 -12.51 -10.98 -8.65
N GLN A 31 -12.28 -11.31 -9.92
CA GLN A 31 -13.35 -11.38 -10.92
C GLN A 31 -13.99 -12.76 -10.86
N ILE A 32 -15.27 -12.85 -10.47
CA ILE A 32 -15.99 -14.11 -10.38
C ILE A 32 -16.68 -14.49 -11.67
N ARG A 33 -16.90 -13.52 -12.56
CA ARG A 33 -17.41 -13.71 -13.91
C ARG A 33 -17.19 -12.41 -14.69
N PRO A 34 -17.24 -12.40 -16.01
CA PRO A 34 -17.03 -11.17 -16.78
C PRO A 34 -17.89 -10.01 -16.25
N GLY A 35 -17.24 -8.89 -15.92
CA GLY A 35 -17.90 -7.70 -15.41
C GLY A 35 -18.29 -7.74 -13.94
N LYS A 36 -18.06 -8.85 -13.24
CA LYS A 36 -18.43 -8.97 -11.82
C LYS A 36 -17.17 -9.15 -10.96
N TRP A 37 -16.88 -8.16 -10.14
CA TRP A 37 -15.72 -8.16 -9.25
C TRP A 37 -16.17 -8.22 -7.80
N ILE A 38 -15.43 -8.96 -6.97
CA ILE A 38 -15.62 -8.97 -5.52
C ILE A 38 -14.27 -8.87 -4.83
N THR A 39 -14.29 -8.33 -3.62
CA THR A 39 -13.14 -8.40 -2.72
C THR A 39 -13.36 -9.62 -1.84
N PRO A 40 -12.43 -10.59 -1.81
CA PRO A 40 -12.64 -11.90 -1.18
C PRO A 40 -12.53 -11.87 0.35
N ASN A 41 -12.90 -10.78 0.98
CA ASN A 41 -12.94 -10.66 2.44
C ASN A 41 -14.20 -9.96 2.87
N THR A 42 -14.57 -10.14 4.15
CA THR A 42 -15.67 -9.45 4.77
C THR A 42 -15.15 -8.34 5.68
N GLY A 43 -16.02 -7.45 6.09
CA GLY A 43 -15.66 -6.36 6.98
C GLY A 43 -15.83 -5.01 6.31
N ASN A 44 -15.30 -3.99 6.96
CA ASN A 44 -15.44 -2.63 6.48
C ASN A 44 -14.61 -2.42 5.20
N GLN A 45 -15.20 -1.80 4.21
CA GLN A 45 -14.55 -1.53 2.95
C GLN A 45 -13.46 -0.47 3.08
N GLY A 46 -12.56 -0.42 2.12
CA GLY A 46 -11.55 0.62 2.04
C GLY A 46 -10.22 0.27 2.69
N PHE A 47 -10.02 -1.00 3.06
CA PHE A 47 -8.76 -1.44 3.64
C PHE A 47 -7.59 -1.13 2.70
N PRO A 48 -6.42 -0.71 3.22
CA PRO A 48 -5.25 -0.39 2.40
C PRO A 48 -4.85 -1.53 1.47
N ASP A 49 -4.27 -1.17 0.33
CA ASP A 49 -3.89 -2.14 -0.71
C ASP A 49 -2.84 -3.13 -0.28
N LEU A 50 -1.90 -2.69 0.55
CA LEU A 50 -0.76 -3.51 0.98
C LEU A 50 -0.59 -3.48 2.48
N VAL A 51 -0.16 -4.62 3.03
CA VAL A 51 0.43 -4.68 4.36
C VAL A 51 1.84 -5.22 4.18
N LEU A 52 2.82 -4.49 4.65
CA LEU A 52 4.23 -4.86 4.55
C LEU A 52 4.76 -5.10 5.95
N SER A 53 5.47 -6.21 6.14
CA SER A 53 6.05 -6.55 7.45
C SER A 53 7.50 -6.98 7.29
N HIS A 54 8.34 -6.50 8.19
CA HIS A 54 9.76 -6.84 8.23
C HIS A 54 10.21 -6.92 9.68
N SER A 55 10.97 -7.98 10.01
CA SER A 55 11.41 -8.23 11.39
C SER A 55 12.11 -7.05 12.05
N TYR A 56 12.86 -6.28 11.27
CA TYR A 56 13.63 -5.15 11.79
C TYR A 56 13.06 -3.79 11.41
N ARG A 57 12.30 -3.71 10.32
CA ARG A 57 11.87 -2.44 9.76
C ARG A 57 10.43 -2.07 10.12
N GLY A 58 9.70 -3.02 10.72
CA GLY A 58 8.35 -2.76 11.22
C GLY A 58 7.24 -3.26 10.31
N THR A 59 6.06 -2.74 10.53
CA THR A 59 4.86 -3.07 9.77
C THR A 59 4.25 -1.78 9.24
N ILE A 60 3.91 -1.76 7.97
CA ILE A 60 3.36 -0.59 7.29
C ILE A 60 2.09 -0.98 6.55
N PHE A 61 1.06 -0.14 6.68
CA PHE A 61 -0.16 -0.26 5.88
C PHE A 61 -0.08 0.79 4.77
N VAL A 62 -0.34 0.40 3.54
CA VAL A 62 -0.12 1.29 2.38
C VAL A 62 -1.32 1.29 1.45
N GLU A 63 -1.84 2.48 1.21
CA GLU A 63 -2.79 2.75 0.14
C GLU A 63 -2.03 3.28 -1.06
N LEU A 64 -2.20 2.66 -2.22
CA LEU A 64 -1.51 3.07 -3.45
C LEU A 64 -2.45 3.87 -4.34
N LYS A 65 -1.99 5.00 -4.82
CA LYS A 65 -2.74 5.87 -5.72
C LYS A 65 -1.82 6.36 -6.84
N THR A 66 -2.41 6.67 -8.00
CA THR A 66 -1.71 7.45 -9.01
C THR A 66 -1.49 8.86 -8.48
N ASN A 67 -0.67 9.66 -9.15
CA ASN A 67 -0.40 11.02 -8.68
C ASN A 67 -1.66 11.88 -8.55
N LYS A 68 -2.68 11.59 -9.35
CA LYS A 68 -3.93 12.34 -9.32
C LYS A 68 -5.12 11.57 -8.75
N GLY A 69 -4.89 10.33 -8.34
CA GLY A 69 -5.96 9.49 -7.78
C GLY A 69 -6.49 10.04 -6.47
N VAL A 70 -7.78 9.85 -6.24
CA VAL A 70 -8.46 10.38 -5.06
C VAL A 70 -8.68 9.28 -4.04
N VAL A 71 -8.31 9.52 -2.80
CA VAL A 71 -8.58 8.61 -1.69
C VAL A 71 -10.07 8.71 -1.35
N SER A 72 -10.76 7.58 -1.34
CA SER A 72 -12.19 7.55 -1.04
C SER A 72 -12.46 7.75 0.45
N GLU A 73 -13.72 8.03 0.78
CA GLU A 73 -14.14 8.19 2.18
C GLU A 73 -13.87 6.93 3.00
N THR A 74 -14.22 5.76 2.48
CA THR A 74 -13.99 4.49 3.19
C THR A 74 -12.50 4.19 3.36
N GLN A 75 -11.68 4.59 2.41
CA GLN A 75 -10.23 4.48 2.53
C GLN A 75 -9.69 5.42 3.61
N TRP A 76 -10.18 6.65 3.66
CA TRP A 76 -9.80 7.58 4.73
C TRP A 76 -10.22 7.09 6.11
N ASP A 77 -11.38 6.43 6.22
CA ASP A 77 -11.83 5.86 7.49
C ASP A 77 -10.82 4.84 8.03
N TRP A 78 -10.31 3.97 7.16
CA TRP A 78 -9.27 3.02 7.55
C TRP A 78 -7.94 3.70 7.88
N ILE A 79 -7.51 4.63 7.04
CA ILE A 79 -6.24 5.34 7.23
C ILE A 79 -6.24 6.07 8.56
N ASN A 80 -7.31 6.80 8.85
CA ASN A 80 -7.42 7.56 10.08
C ASN A 80 -7.47 6.65 11.31
N SER A 81 -8.22 5.56 11.24
CA SER A 81 -8.31 4.60 12.34
C SER A 81 -6.96 3.96 12.65
N LEU A 82 -6.23 3.54 11.62
CA LEU A 82 -4.91 2.96 11.79
C LEU A 82 -3.92 3.98 12.39
N GLU A 83 -3.93 5.20 11.86
CA GLU A 83 -3.04 6.24 12.33
C GLU A 83 -3.33 6.62 13.78
N GLU A 84 -4.60 6.79 14.13
CA GLU A 84 -5.02 7.11 15.50
C GLU A 84 -4.68 6.01 16.49
N SER A 85 -4.65 4.75 16.04
CA SER A 85 -4.29 3.61 16.90
C SER A 85 -2.77 3.40 17.00
N GLY A 86 -1.98 4.24 16.37
CA GLY A 86 -0.53 4.19 16.47
C GLY A 86 0.17 3.38 15.40
N GLU A 87 -0.56 2.93 14.37
CA GLU A 87 0.03 2.18 13.29
C GLU A 87 0.65 3.10 12.24
N GLU A 88 1.68 2.63 11.56
CA GLU A 88 2.25 3.36 10.43
C GLU A 88 1.42 3.09 9.19
N VAL A 89 0.84 4.14 8.62
CA VAL A 89 0.01 4.05 7.43
C VAL A 89 0.38 5.16 6.46
N HIS A 90 0.44 4.85 5.19
CA HIS A 90 0.82 5.80 4.14
C HIS A 90 -0.13 5.73 2.96
N VAL A 91 -0.30 6.86 2.30
CA VAL A 91 -0.81 6.92 0.94
C VAL A 91 0.41 7.18 0.07
N TRP A 92 0.78 6.20 -0.74
CA TRP A 92 1.95 6.33 -1.63
C TRP A 92 1.53 6.59 -3.07
N ARG A 93 2.24 7.51 -3.69
CA ARG A 93 2.04 7.92 -5.08
C ARG A 93 3.37 7.85 -5.82
N PRO A 94 3.37 7.71 -7.15
CA PRO A 94 4.63 7.69 -7.91
C PRO A 94 5.55 8.88 -7.62
N CYS A 95 4.99 10.05 -7.36
CA CYS A 95 5.79 11.24 -7.03
C CYS A 95 6.52 11.13 -5.69
N HIS A 96 6.20 10.11 -4.87
CA HIS A 96 6.86 9.86 -3.59
C HIS A 96 7.94 8.79 -3.67
N LEU A 97 8.32 8.36 -4.87
CA LEU A 97 9.19 7.18 -5.05
C LEU A 97 10.48 7.25 -4.24
N GLU A 98 11.11 8.41 -4.15
CA GLU A 98 12.34 8.57 -3.38
C GLU A 98 12.12 8.30 -1.90
N LYS A 99 11.07 8.87 -1.33
CA LYS A 99 10.71 8.64 0.08
C LYS A 99 10.30 7.20 0.35
N ILE A 100 9.60 6.58 -0.61
CA ILE A 100 9.20 5.17 -0.52
C ILE A 100 10.46 4.30 -0.46
N SER A 101 11.39 4.55 -1.37
CA SER A 101 12.65 3.82 -1.44
C SER A 101 13.44 3.93 -0.14
N GLU A 102 13.55 5.14 0.40
CA GLU A 102 14.23 5.38 1.67
C GLU A 102 13.56 4.63 2.82
N ARG A 103 12.23 4.66 2.89
CA ARG A 103 11.51 3.96 3.97
C ARG A 103 11.72 2.45 3.89
N LEU A 104 11.62 1.87 2.70
CA LEU A 104 11.75 0.43 2.52
C LEU A 104 13.17 -0.07 2.76
N ALA A 105 14.15 0.77 2.54
CA ALA A 105 15.57 0.45 2.73
C ALA A 105 16.09 0.80 4.12
N ARG A 106 15.26 1.40 5.00
CA ARG A 106 15.71 1.85 6.31
C ARG A 106 16.24 0.68 7.14
N LYS A 107 17.45 0.84 7.63
CA LYS A 107 18.12 -0.17 8.46
C LYS A 107 17.56 -0.16 9.88
N PRO A 108 17.75 -1.24 10.64
CA PRO A 108 17.41 -1.25 12.06
C PRO A 108 18.08 -0.08 12.79
N ASN A 109 17.34 0.55 13.70
CA ASN A 109 17.82 1.66 14.55
C ASN A 109 18.07 2.98 13.83
N ASP A 110 17.67 3.10 12.58
CA ASP A 110 17.66 4.39 11.90
C ASP A 110 16.44 5.20 12.39
N ASN A 111 16.67 6.45 12.73
CA ASN A 111 15.61 7.35 13.19
C ASN A 111 15.55 8.61 12.34
#